data_b9a00dbd430bd8ce6fccad5bb3b9bf9e
#
_entry.id   b9a00dbd430bd8ce6fccad5bb3b9bf9e
#
_cell.length_a   1.000
_cell.length_b   1.000
_cell.length_c   1.000
_cell.angle_alpha   90.00
_cell.angle_beta   90.00
_cell.angle_gamma   90.00
#
_symmetry.space_group_name_H-M   'P 1'
#
loop_
_entity.id
_entity.type
_entity.pdbx_description
1 polymer ?
#
loop_
_entity_poly.entity_id
_entity_poly.type
_entity_poly.pdbx_seq_one_letter_code
_entity_poly.pdbx_strand_id
1 'polypeptide(L)'
;MKISQLPLLIAGLFCSLILGAGDAPQLPPEKWTPQDFLSRVRNPPGRDSWASMKGSAQHRRENARTVKASIEMGIFFTPVRTLAQIRFNGNEIYTIGQSYGKESATSVENKIPAGVQPQIGVYGITPEDLAMSFLYWDFLEEHAPETVRGQPCRVFTLVSKDKSERVKVKISCEYFFPLRAEWFVGQSAEPVRKLEAAAFKKDNDYWFVSKLILSGKNWITTIRFPEVSAGQFKEKLPAGLFVE
;
A
#
# COMPACT_ATOMS: atom_id res chain seq x y z
N MET A 1 28.15 -0.50 27.91
CA MET A 1 26.75 -0.04 27.86
C MET A 1 26.14 -0.66 26.60
N LYS A 2 25.41 -1.77 26.72
CA LYS A 2 24.81 -2.49 25.59
C LYS A 2 23.52 -1.79 25.21
N ILE A 3 23.47 -1.19 24.03
CA ILE A 3 22.25 -0.64 23.44
C ILE A 3 21.41 -1.84 23.00
N SER A 4 20.33 -2.05 23.71
CA SER A 4 19.28 -3.00 23.38
C SER A 4 18.65 -2.57 22.06
N GLN A 5 18.85 -3.36 21.00
CA GLN A 5 18.12 -3.20 19.76
C GLN A 5 16.67 -3.65 20.01
N LEU A 6 15.77 -2.68 20.14
CA LEU A 6 14.33 -2.93 20.09
C LEU A 6 13.96 -3.31 18.65
N PRO A 7 13.24 -4.40 18.41
CA PRO A 7 12.79 -4.76 17.07
C PRO A 7 11.75 -3.74 16.58
N LEU A 8 12.08 -3.06 15.51
CA LEU A 8 11.21 -2.13 14.81
C LEU A 8 10.20 -2.95 13.99
N LEU A 9 8.99 -3.07 14.49
CA LEU A 9 7.87 -3.74 13.81
C LEU A 9 7.14 -2.73 12.91
N ILE A 10 7.46 -2.73 11.63
CA ILE A 10 6.63 -2.04 10.64
C ILE A 10 5.60 -3.03 10.12
N ALA A 11 4.35 -2.80 10.49
CA ALA A 11 3.27 -3.36 9.72
C ALA A 11 3.22 -2.62 8.38
N GLY A 12 3.72 -3.25 7.33
CA GLY A 12 3.19 -2.98 6.01
C GLY A 12 1.73 -3.34 6.09
N LEU A 13 0.89 -2.35 6.34
CA LEU A 13 -0.44 -2.57 6.85
C LEU A 13 -0.53 -3.90 7.60
N PHE A 14 -0.13 -3.90 8.89
CA PHE A 14 -0.23 -4.98 9.88
C PHE A 14 0.73 -6.19 9.76
N CYS A 15 1.83 -6.16 10.50
CA CYS A 15 2.55 -7.36 10.91
C CYS A 15 2.57 -7.44 12.45
N SER A 16 1.64 -8.18 13.04
CA SER A 16 1.75 -8.62 14.43
C SER A 16 2.57 -9.91 14.44
N LEU A 17 3.76 -9.89 15.04
CA LEU A 17 4.48 -11.10 15.41
C LEU A 17 3.77 -11.74 16.61
N ILE A 18 2.95 -12.75 16.33
CA ILE A 18 2.64 -13.76 17.36
C ILE A 18 3.83 -14.74 17.33
N LEU A 19 4.69 -14.65 18.34
CA LEU A 19 5.67 -15.67 18.64
C LEU A 19 4.93 -16.92 19.14
N GLY A 20 4.57 -17.79 18.19
CA GLY A 20 4.13 -19.16 18.47
C GLY A 20 5.35 -20.05 18.60
N ALA A 21 5.35 -20.91 19.62
CA ALA A 21 6.41 -21.82 19.98
C ALA A 21 6.78 -22.79 18.84
N GLY A 22 8.06 -22.96 18.55
CA GLY A 22 8.60 -24.21 18.00
C GLY A 22 8.82 -24.31 16.51
N ASP A 23 9.06 -23.21 15.78
CA ASP A 23 9.44 -23.31 14.37
C ASP A 23 10.95 -23.49 14.20
N ALA A 24 11.32 -24.47 13.33
CA ALA A 24 12.68 -24.62 12.83
C ALA A 24 13.23 -23.29 12.30
N PRO A 25 14.53 -23.02 12.31
CA PRO A 25 15.10 -21.76 11.87
C PRO A 25 14.68 -21.48 10.42
N GLN A 26 13.74 -20.56 10.25
CA GLN A 26 13.30 -20.14 8.92
C GLN A 26 14.45 -19.42 8.23
N LEU A 27 14.66 -19.73 6.95
CA LEU A 27 15.63 -18.99 6.13
C LEU A 27 15.31 -17.49 6.17
N PRO A 28 16.31 -16.60 6.21
CA PRO A 28 16.09 -15.18 6.16
C PRO A 28 15.36 -14.79 4.86
N PRO A 29 14.48 -13.78 4.87
CA PRO A 29 13.62 -13.43 3.73
C PRO A 29 14.34 -13.20 2.41
N GLU A 30 15.61 -12.81 2.45
CA GLU A 30 16.49 -12.65 1.30
C GLU A 30 16.77 -13.98 0.57
N LYS A 31 16.62 -15.09 1.26
CA LYS A 31 16.86 -16.46 0.73
C LYS A 31 15.58 -17.19 0.36
N TRP A 32 14.41 -16.61 0.56
CA TRP A 32 13.15 -17.21 0.15
C TRP A 32 13.02 -17.25 -1.37
N THR A 33 12.24 -18.20 -1.89
CA THR A 33 11.87 -18.12 -3.30
C THR A 33 11.08 -16.85 -3.58
N PRO A 34 11.07 -16.31 -4.82
CA PRO A 34 10.25 -15.18 -5.18
C PRO A 34 8.77 -15.38 -4.82
N GLN A 35 8.27 -16.59 -5.04
CA GLN A 35 6.88 -16.97 -4.79
C GLN A 35 6.55 -16.94 -3.30
N ASP A 36 7.43 -17.49 -2.44
CA ASP A 36 7.22 -17.50 -0.99
C ASP A 36 7.25 -16.07 -0.44
N PHE A 37 8.20 -15.26 -0.90
CA PHE A 37 8.30 -13.87 -0.49
C PHE A 37 7.05 -13.06 -0.91
N LEU A 38 6.64 -13.15 -2.17
CA LEU A 38 5.44 -12.48 -2.65
C LEU A 38 4.17 -13.03 -2.00
N SER A 39 4.10 -14.33 -1.72
CA SER A 39 2.99 -14.91 -0.96
C SER A 39 2.87 -14.28 0.42
N ARG A 40 3.98 -14.07 1.13
CA ARG A 40 4.01 -13.40 2.43
C ARG A 40 3.54 -11.93 2.34
N VAL A 41 3.97 -11.21 1.29
CA VAL A 41 3.55 -9.83 1.02
C VAL A 41 2.04 -9.74 0.76
N ARG A 42 1.51 -10.68 -0.02
CA ARG A 42 0.10 -10.73 -0.46
C ARG A 42 -0.86 -11.27 0.61
N ASN A 43 -0.33 -11.92 1.63
CA ASN A 43 -1.10 -12.48 2.74
C ASN A 43 -0.65 -11.83 4.06
N PRO A 44 -1.08 -10.59 4.33
CA PRO A 44 -0.69 -9.91 5.56
C PRO A 44 -1.19 -10.67 6.78
N PRO A 45 -0.38 -10.78 7.85
CA PRO A 45 -0.73 -11.55 9.04
C PRO A 45 -1.77 -10.89 9.94
N GLY A 46 -2.05 -9.62 9.73
CA GLY A 46 -2.97 -8.82 10.54
C GLY A 46 -4.45 -9.10 10.26
N ARG A 47 -4.85 -10.38 10.23
CA ARG A 47 -6.26 -10.76 10.05
C ARG A 47 -7.10 -10.26 11.21
N ASP A 48 -8.37 -9.94 10.93
CA ASP A 48 -9.32 -9.40 11.89
C ASP A 48 -8.83 -8.11 12.56
N SER A 49 -8.24 -7.23 11.77
CA SER A 49 -7.79 -5.91 12.21
C SER A 49 -8.29 -4.82 11.27
N TRP A 50 -8.35 -3.61 11.79
CA TRP A 50 -8.80 -2.44 11.03
C TRP A 50 -7.81 -1.29 11.16
N ALA A 51 -7.84 -0.39 10.19
CA ALA A 51 -7.10 0.86 10.20
C ALA A 51 -7.97 2.01 9.69
N SER A 52 -7.75 3.18 10.26
CA SER A 52 -8.33 4.45 9.81
C SER A 52 -7.22 5.47 9.63
N MET A 53 -7.23 6.16 8.50
CA MET A 53 -6.25 7.20 8.18
C MET A 53 -6.97 8.42 7.63
N LYS A 54 -6.67 9.61 8.18
CA LYS A 54 -7.22 10.88 7.68
C LYS A 54 -6.10 11.84 7.36
N GLY A 55 -6.28 12.58 6.28
CA GLY A 55 -5.24 13.47 5.82
C GLY A 55 -5.58 14.30 4.58
N SER A 56 -4.53 14.62 3.84
CA SER A 56 -4.67 15.45 2.64
C SER A 56 -3.72 15.01 1.54
N ALA A 57 -4.16 15.22 0.29
CA ALA A 57 -3.35 15.14 -0.90
C ALA A 57 -3.04 16.56 -1.40
N GLN A 58 -1.76 16.82 -1.71
CA GLN A 58 -1.30 18.04 -2.36
C GLN A 58 -0.76 17.69 -3.73
N HIS A 59 -1.33 18.24 -4.78
CA HIS A 59 -0.88 18.03 -6.16
C HIS A 59 -0.29 19.31 -6.74
N ARG A 60 0.86 19.16 -7.36
CA ARG A 60 1.56 20.24 -8.07
C ARG A 60 1.96 19.75 -9.45
N ARG A 61 1.61 20.50 -10.47
CA ARG A 61 2.15 20.39 -11.83
C ARG A 61 3.13 21.53 -12.06
N GLU A 62 4.04 21.29 -12.99
CA GLU A 62 4.92 22.35 -13.48
C GLU A 62 4.08 23.51 -13.99
N ASN A 63 4.46 24.76 -13.63
CA ASN A 63 3.78 26.00 -14.00
C ASN A 63 2.29 26.12 -13.59
N ALA A 64 1.81 25.33 -12.64
CA ALA A 64 0.46 25.38 -12.13
C ALA A 64 0.40 25.65 -10.63
N ARG A 65 -0.74 26.16 -10.15
CA ARG A 65 -0.99 26.33 -8.71
C ARG A 65 -1.10 24.95 -8.05
N THR A 66 -0.59 24.86 -6.83
CA THR A 66 -0.81 23.67 -5.99
C THR A 66 -2.28 23.56 -5.60
N VAL A 67 -2.87 22.41 -5.87
CA VAL A 67 -4.22 22.08 -5.41
C VAL A 67 -4.17 21.09 -4.24
N LYS A 68 -5.20 21.14 -3.39
CA LYS A 68 -5.30 20.30 -2.20
C LYS A 68 -6.66 19.60 -2.14
N ALA A 69 -6.67 18.39 -1.63
CA ALA A 69 -7.85 17.59 -1.37
C ALA A 69 -7.76 16.94 0.01
N SER A 70 -8.93 16.72 0.64
CA SER A 70 -9.01 15.82 1.79
C SER A 70 -8.99 14.36 1.31
N ILE A 71 -8.41 13.49 2.12
CA ILE A 71 -8.42 12.06 1.88
C ILE A 71 -8.60 11.32 3.21
N GLU A 72 -9.55 10.41 3.24
CA GLU A 72 -9.77 9.52 4.36
C GLU A 72 -9.78 8.08 3.85
N MET A 73 -9.25 7.18 4.63
CA MET A 73 -9.13 5.77 4.25
C MET A 73 -9.47 4.89 5.44
N GLY A 74 -10.48 4.04 5.29
CA GLY A 74 -10.80 2.94 6.18
C GLY A 74 -10.33 1.63 5.57
N ILE A 75 -9.74 0.75 6.37
CA ILE A 75 -9.27 -0.57 5.92
C ILE A 75 -9.70 -1.62 6.93
N PHE A 76 -10.16 -2.76 6.42
CA PHE A 76 -10.46 -3.94 7.22
C PHE A 76 -9.82 -5.18 6.59
N PHE A 77 -9.00 -5.85 7.38
CA PHE A 77 -8.32 -7.09 7.00
C PHE A 77 -9.10 -8.27 7.56
N THR A 78 -9.77 -9.00 6.68
CA THR A 78 -10.45 -10.25 7.04
C THR A 78 -9.54 -11.46 6.79
N PRO A 79 -9.90 -12.67 7.22
CA PRO A 79 -9.15 -13.89 6.89
C PRO A 79 -9.01 -14.17 5.39
N VAL A 80 -9.92 -13.64 4.56
CA VAL A 80 -10.03 -14.00 3.14
C VAL A 80 -9.80 -12.84 2.17
N ARG A 81 -9.90 -11.58 2.66
CA ARG A 81 -9.74 -10.39 1.81
C ARG A 81 -9.41 -9.15 2.63
N THR A 82 -8.81 -8.17 1.98
CA THR A 82 -8.78 -6.77 2.43
C THR A 82 -9.97 -6.02 1.85
N LEU A 83 -10.66 -5.25 2.67
CA LEU A 83 -11.62 -4.22 2.25
C LEU A 83 -11.03 -2.86 2.55
N ALA A 84 -10.96 -1.97 1.57
CA ALA A 84 -10.55 -0.60 1.76
C ALA A 84 -11.62 0.34 1.20
N GLN A 85 -11.90 1.41 1.91
CA GLN A 85 -12.75 2.49 1.41
C GLN A 85 -11.96 3.80 1.49
N ILE A 86 -11.93 4.51 0.37
CA ILE A 86 -11.27 5.79 0.23
C ILE A 86 -12.35 6.83 0.00
N ARG A 87 -12.36 7.87 0.84
CA ARG A 87 -13.18 9.06 0.66
C ARG A 87 -12.28 10.22 0.26
N PHE A 88 -12.51 10.74 -0.95
CA PHE A 88 -11.75 11.83 -1.52
C PHE A 88 -12.62 13.08 -1.65
N ASN A 89 -12.13 14.22 -1.18
CA ASN A 89 -12.89 15.50 -1.10
C ASN A 89 -14.27 15.39 -0.42
N GLY A 90 -14.45 14.38 0.43
CA GLY A 90 -15.67 14.17 1.19
C GLY A 90 -16.85 13.57 0.42
N ASN A 91 -16.83 13.57 -0.90
CA ASN A 91 -17.96 13.18 -1.76
C ASN A 91 -17.66 12.10 -2.80
N GLU A 92 -16.41 11.78 -3.04
CA GLU A 92 -16.02 10.64 -3.89
C GLU A 92 -15.66 9.47 -2.99
N ILE A 93 -16.38 8.38 -3.10
CA ILE A 93 -16.15 7.17 -2.33
C ILE A 93 -15.73 6.06 -3.27
N TYR A 94 -14.61 5.41 -2.97
CA TYR A 94 -14.10 4.25 -3.68
C TYR A 94 -13.98 3.10 -2.71
N THR A 95 -14.61 1.98 -3.02
CA THR A 95 -14.52 0.74 -2.23
C THR A 95 -13.72 -0.28 -3.00
N ILE A 96 -12.66 -0.78 -2.40
CA ILE A 96 -11.75 -1.75 -3.00
C ILE A 96 -11.83 -3.04 -2.18
N GLY A 97 -12.12 -4.15 -2.86
CA GLY A 97 -12.00 -5.49 -2.33
C GLY A 97 -10.79 -6.19 -2.95
N GLN A 98 -9.88 -6.70 -2.13
CA GLN A 98 -8.75 -7.51 -2.57
C GLN A 98 -8.81 -8.87 -1.91
N SER A 99 -9.15 -9.91 -2.67
CA SER A 99 -9.12 -11.29 -2.18
C SER A 99 -7.68 -11.84 -2.14
N TYR A 100 -7.46 -12.79 -1.24
CA TYR A 100 -6.18 -13.49 -1.09
C TYR A 100 -6.22 -14.85 -1.80
N GLY A 101 -5.02 -15.45 -1.97
CA GLY A 101 -4.87 -16.81 -2.50
C GLY A 101 -4.61 -16.86 -3.99
N LYS A 102 -4.77 -18.06 -4.57
CA LYS A 102 -4.39 -18.34 -5.96
C LYS A 102 -5.26 -17.60 -6.99
N GLU A 103 -6.52 -17.38 -6.67
CA GLU A 103 -7.49 -16.65 -7.50
C GLU A 103 -7.70 -15.23 -6.95
N SER A 104 -6.60 -14.57 -6.58
CA SER A 104 -6.69 -13.21 -6.07
C SER A 104 -7.33 -12.28 -7.13
N ALA A 105 -8.31 -11.51 -6.68
CA ALA A 105 -9.02 -10.56 -7.51
C ALA A 105 -9.15 -9.23 -6.79
N THR A 106 -9.00 -8.15 -7.56
CA THR A 106 -9.28 -6.80 -7.13
C THR A 106 -10.62 -6.37 -7.69
N SER A 107 -11.52 -5.89 -6.85
CA SER A 107 -12.75 -5.19 -7.26
C SER A 107 -12.67 -3.74 -6.84
N VAL A 108 -13.12 -2.83 -7.69
CA VAL A 108 -13.22 -1.40 -7.37
C VAL A 108 -14.62 -0.95 -7.71
N GLU A 109 -15.31 -0.43 -6.72
CA GLU A 109 -16.61 0.21 -6.86
C GLU A 109 -16.48 1.69 -6.49
N ASN A 110 -17.28 2.54 -7.10
CA ASN A 110 -17.31 3.95 -6.74
C ASN A 110 -18.74 4.45 -6.52
N LYS A 111 -18.86 5.40 -5.60
CA LYS A 111 -20.05 6.23 -5.39
C LYS A 111 -19.62 7.68 -5.57
N ILE A 112 -20.00 8.26 -6.68
CA ILE A 112 -19.75 9.65 -7.03
C ILE A 112 -21.10 10.29 -7.29
N PRO A 113 -21.44 11.43 -6.66
CA PRO A 113 -22.71 12.08 -6.86
C PRO A 113 -22.95 12.42 -8.34
N ALA A 114 -24.20 12.35 -8.78
CA ALA A 114 -24.56 12.67 -10.16
C ALA A 114 -24.12 14.11 -10.52
N GLY A 115 -23.49 14.26 -11.69
CA GLY A 115 -22.96 15.52 -12.18
C GLY A 115 -21.60 15.94 -11.60
N VAL A 116 -21.03 15.18 -10.67
CA VAL A 116 -19.68 15.42 -10.15
C VAL A 116 -18.66 14.68 -11.02
N GLN A 117 -17.62 15.39 -11.46
CA GLN A 117 -16.51 14.78 -12.17
C GLN A 117 -15.48 14.22 -11.16
N PRO A 118 -15.03 12.96 -11.31
CA PRO A 118 -14.02 12.37 -10.45
C PRO A 118 -12.76 13.24 -10.36
N GLN A 119 -12.34 13.57 -9.15
CA GLN A 119 -11.17 14.43 -8.93
C GLN A 119 -9.91 13.63 -8.59
N ILE A 120 -10.03 12.43 -8.03
CA ILE A 120 -8.87 11.65 -7.58
C ILE A 120 -7.82 11.47 -8.69
N GLY A 121 -8.25 11.22 -9.93
CA GLY A 121 -7.38 11.09 -11.09
C GLY A 121 -6.64 12.39 -11.48
N VAL A 122 -7.20 13.57 -11.18
CA VAL A 122 -6.55 14.87 -11.40
C VAL A 122 -5.27 14.99 -10.57
N TYR A 123 -5.25 14.31 -9.43
CA TYR A 123 -4.07 14.24 -8.55
C TYR A 123 -3.07 13.15 -8.96
N GLY A 124 -3.30 12.45 -10.07
CA GLY A 124 -2.46 11.34 -10.52
C GLY A 124 -2.52 10.13 -9.59
N ILE A 125 -3.59 10.00 -8.81
CA ILE A 125 -3.84 8.90 -7.87
C ILE A 125 -4.92 8.00 -8.47
N THR A 126 -4.76 6.69 -8.33
CA THR A 126 -5.86 5.73 -8.51
C THR A 126 -6.22 5.10 -7.17
N PRO A 127 -7.47 4.64 -6.98
CA PRO A 127 -7.85 3.92 -5.77
C PRO A 127 -6.96 2.70 -5.52
N GLU A 128 -6.57 2.00 -6.58
CA GLU A 128 -5.71 0.82 -6.56
C GLU A 128 -4.28 1.13 -6.06
N ASP A 129 -3.78 2.35 -6.30
CA ASP A 129 -2.47 2.77 -5.77
C ASP A 129 -2.48 2.81 -4.25
N LEU A 130 -3.57 3.32 -3.67
CA LEU A 130 -3.72 3.46 -2.22
C LEU A 130 -3.96 2.11 -1.54
N ALA A 131 -4.67 1.20 -2.21
CA ALA A 131 -4.85 -0.18 -1.77
C ALA A 131 -3.66 -1.08 -2.13
N MET A 132 -2.68 -0.57 -2.88
CA MET A 132 -1.51 -1.30 -3.35
C MET A 132 -1.85 -2.58 -4.14
N SER A 133 -2.94 -2.53 -4.90
CA SER A 133 -3.48 -3.68 -5.65
C SER A 133 -2.50 -4.23 -6.69
N PHE A 134 -1.56 -3.42 -7.14
CA PHE A 134 -0.48 -3.84 -8.03
C PHE A 134 0.40 -4.96 -7.46
N LEU A 135 0.45 -5.13 -6.14
CA LEU A 135 1.17 -6.24 -5.51
C LEU A 135 0.60 -7.61 -5.87
N TYR A 136 -0.65 -7.66 -6.33
CA TYR A 136 -1.35 -8.88 -6.73
C TYR A 136 -1.28 -9.16 -8.23
N TRP A 137 -0.54 -8.34 -8.99
CA TRP A 137 -0.26 -8.58 -10.40
C TRP A 137 0.65 -9.80 -10.58
N ASP A 138 0.68 -10.36 -11.79
CA ASP A 138 1.44 -11.55 -12.09
C ASP A 138 2.96 -11.30 -11.96
N PHE A 139 3.67 -12.25 -11.34
CA PHE A 139 5.12 -12.19 -11.24
C PHE A 139 5.74 -12.40 -12.63
N LEU A 140 6.62 -11.49 -13.02
CA LEU A 140 7.37 -11.59 -14.28
C LEU A 140 8.84 -11.97 -14.04
N GLU A 141 9.54 -11.18 -13.22
CA GLU A 141 10.95 -11.39 -12.94
C GLU A 141 11.39 -10.77 -11.59
N GLU A 142 12.50 -11.25 -11.07
CA GLU A 142 13.19 -10.65 -9.93
C GLU A 142 14.52 -10.05 -10.38
N HIS A 143 14.83 -8.87 -9.89
CA HIS A 143 16.07 -8.14 -10.15
C HIS A 143 17.05 -8.26 -8.98
N ALA A 144 18.27 -7.77 -9.19
CA ALA A 144 19.24 -7.61 -8.11
C ALA A 144 18.65 -6.81 -6.95
N PRO A 145 18.93 -7.18 -5.69
CA PRO A 145 18.44 -6.44 -4.52
C PRO A 145 18.92 -5.01 -4.53
N GLU A 146 18.09 -4.10 -4.02
CA GLU A 146 18.43 -2.69 -3.90
C GLU A 146 18.19 -2.20 -2.46
N THR A 147 18.78 -1.07 -2.10
CA THR A 147 18.52 -0.40 -0.82
C THR A 147 17.65 0.84 -1.04
N VAL A 148 16.54 0.95 -0.32
CA VAL A 148 15.67 2.12 -0.33
C VAL A 148 15.65 2.73 1.07
N ARG A 149 16.12 3.96 1.22
CA ARG A 149 16.19 4.66 2.52
C ARG A 149 16.89 3.85 3.63
N GLY A 150 17.96 3.15 3.29
CA GLY A 150 18.71 2.31 4.23
C GLY A 150 18.09 0.93 4.48
N GLN A 151 16.94 0.62 3.87
CA GLN A 151 16.28 -0.69 4.02
C GLN A 151 16.62 -1.62 2.86
N PRO A 152 17.08 -2.84 3.13
CA PRO A 152 17.31 -3.86 2.10
C PRO A 152 15.95 -4.27 1.49
N CYS A 153 15.89 -4.26 0.16
CA CYS A 153 14.70 -4.58 -0.60
C CYS A 153 14.96 -5.65 -1.64
N ARG A 154 14.02 -6.56 -1.80
CA ARG A 154 13.91 -7.37 -3.01
C ARG A 154 13.15 -6.58 -4.07
N VAL A 155 13.52 -6.78 -5.32
CA VAL A 155 13.03 -5.99 -6.44
C VAL A 155 12.37 -6.90 -7.45
N PHE A 156 11.08 -6.66 -7.72
CA PHE A 156 10.29 -7.49 -8.62
C PHE A 156 9.67 -6.65 -9.73
N THR A 157 9.58 -7.21 -10.93
CA THR A 157 8.66 -6.74 -11.95
C THR A 157 7.40 -7.60 -11.91
N LEU A 158 6.27 -6.94 -11.74
CA LEU A 158 4.94 -7.52 -11.82
C LEU A 158 4.22 -6.96 -13.04
N VAL A 159 3.31 -7.71 -13.64
CA VAL A 159 2.59 -7.35 -14.85
C VAL A 159 1.09 -7.44 -14.63
N SER A 160 0.34 -6.46 -15.12
CA SER A 160 -1.13 -6.46 -15.07
C SER A 160 -1.71 -7.67 -15.83
N LYS A 161 -2.91 -8.13 -15.45
CA LYS A 161 -3.54 -9.30 -16.08
C LYS A 161 -3.72 -9.16 -17.60
N ASP A 162 -4.00 -7.95 -18.06
CA ASP A 162 -4.12 -7.60 -19.48
C ASP A 162 -2.77 -7.33 -20.17
N LYS A 163 -1.67 -7.37 -19.41
CA LYS A 163 -0.29 -7.12 -19.84
C LYS A 163 -0.05 -5.71 -20.41
N SER A 164 -0.95 -4.77 -20.16
CA SER A 164 -0.82 -3.39 -20.62
C SER A 164 0.20 -2.59 -19.81
N GLU A 165 0.37 -2.92 -18.53
CA GLU A 165 1.27 -2.25 -17.63
C GLU A 165 2.21 -3.22 -16.91
N ARG A 166 3.38 -2.73 -16.57
CA ARG A 166 4.35 -3.41 -15.68
C ARG A 166 4.67 -2.48 -14.52
N VAL A 167 4.90 -3.06 -13.34
CA VAL A 167 5.37 -2.32 -12.18
C VAL A 167 6.66 -2.95 -11.66
N LYS A 168 7.71 -2.14 -11.53
CA LYS A 168 8.93 -2.53 -10.80
C LYS A 168 8.76 -2.07 -9.37
N VAL A 169 8.68 -3.04 -8.44
CA VAL A 169 8.40 -2.78 -7.04
C VAL A 169 9.60 -3.20 -6.17
N LYS A 170 9.99 -2.31 -5.23
CA LYS A 170 11.04 -2.55 -4.24
C LYS A 170 10.37 -2.79 -2.89
N ILE A 171 10.45 -4.02 -2.41
CA ILE A 171 9.76 -4.48 -1.20
C ILE A 171 10.78 -4.74 -0.10
N SER A 172 10.58 -4.13 1.06
CA SER A 172 11.46 -4.33 2.22
C SER A 172 11.47 -5.79 2.65
N CYS A 173 12.68 -6.34 2.85
CA CYS A 173 12.86 -7.68 3.41
C CYS A 173 12.43 -7.78 4.86
N GLU A 174 12.51 -6.68 5.61
CA GLU A 174 12.16 -6.65 7.04
C GLU A 174 10.65 -6.47 7.24
N TYR A 175 10.02 -5.62 6.42
CA TYR A 175 8.64 -5.20 6.65
C TYR A 175 7.63 -5.84 5.69
N PHE A 176 8.10 -6.51 4.63
CA PHE A 176 7.24 -7.06 3.58
C PHE A 176 6.28 -6.02 2.97
N PHE A 177 6.73 -4.78 2.90
CA PHE A 177 5.97 -3.64 2.43
C PHE A 177 6.69 -2.94 1.28
N PRO A 178 5.96 -2.48 0.22
CA PRO A 178 6.56 -1.78 -0.91
C PRO A 178 7.02 -0.37 -0.50
N LEU A 179 8.32 -0.13 -0.58
CA LEU A 179 8.89 1.19 -0.32
C LEU A 179 8.89 2.08 -1.56
N ARG A 180 8.96 1.46 -2.75
CA ARG A 180 8.89 2.17 -4.04
C ARG A 180 8.25 1.29 -5.10
N ALA A 181 7.43 1.88 -5.95
CA ALA A 181 6.88 1.27 -7.15
C ALA A 181 7.02 2.22 -8.34
N GLU A 182 7.37 1.68 -9.52
CA GLU A 182 7.61 2.41 -10.75
C GLU A 182 6.85 1.74 -11.88
N TRP A 183 5.91 2.46 -12.52
CA TRP A 183 5.06 1.90 -13.59
C TRP A 183 5.58 2.20 -14.96
N PHE A 184 5.51 1.20 -15.83
CA PHE A 184 5.93 1.23 -17.22
C PHE A 184 4.76 0.80 -18.12
N VAL A 185 4.57 1.50 -19.22
CA VAL A 185 3.55 1.21 -20.23
C VAL A 185 4.21 0.66 -21.48
N GLY A 186 3.67 -0.42 -22.02
CA GLY A 186 4.20 -1.08 -23.22
C GLY A 186 5.68 -1.44 -23.07
N GLN A 187 6.52 -1.06 -24.04
CA GLN A 187 7.96 -1.32 -24.05
C GLN A 187 8.81 -0.15 -23.54
N SER A 188 8.21 0.84 -22.88
CA SER A 188 8.95 1.98 -22.35
C SER A 188 10.05 1.52 -21.39
N ALA A 189 11.26 2.09 -21.55
CA ALA A 189 12.35 1.92 -20.60
C ALA A 189 12.24 2.88 -19.40
N GLU A 190 11.49 3.98 -19.58
CA GLU A 190 11.30 4.98 -18.52
C GLU A 190 9.94 4.82 -17.85
N PRO A 191 9.89 4.92 -16.52
CA PRO A 191 8.63 4.84 -15.81
C PRO A 191 7.75 6.07 -16.09
N VAL A 192 6.47 5.84 -16.36
CA VAL A 192 5.48 6.91 -16.56
C VAL A 192 5.05 7.55 -15.24
N ARG A 193 5.11 6.80 -14.15
CA ARG A 193 4.82 7.28 -12.79
C ARG A 193 5.53 6.45 -11.73
N LYS A 194 5.67 7.04 -10.54
CA LYS A 194 6.32 6.43 -9.37
C LYS A 194 5.48 6.66 -8.12
N LEU A 195 5.53 5.71 -7.20
CA LEU A 195 5.01 5.84 -5.84
C LEU A 195 6.14 5.54 -4.86
N GLU A 196 6.25 6.33 -3.80
CA GLU A 196 7.22 6.13 -2.74
C GLU A 196 6.57 6.26 -1.37
N ALA A 197 6.79 5.29 -0.49
CA ALA A 197 6.48 5.38 0.92
C ALA A 197 7.56 6.23 1.62
N ALA A 198 7.24 7.50 1.88
CA ALA A 198 8.22 8.51 2.24
C ALA A 198 8.37 8.75 3.74
N ALA A 199 7.36 8.41 4.54
CA ALA A 199 7.42 8.45 6.00
C ALA A 199 6.45 7.45 6.63
N PHE A 200 6.78 7.06 7.86
CA PHE A 200 6.03 6.09 8.64
C PHE A 200 5.69 6.67 10.00
N LYS A 201 4.59 6.21 10.59
CA LYS A 201 4.13 6.56 11.92
C LYS A 201 3.67 5.29 12.64
N LYS A 202 3.97 5.19 13.93
CA LYS A 202 3.48 4.13 14.78
C LYS A 202 2.29 4.62 15.59
N ASP A 203 1.23 3.79 15.65
CA ASP A 203 0.12 3.96 16.59
C ASP A 203 -0.12 2.61 17.28
N ASN A 204 -0.02 2.58 18.60
CA ASN A 204 0.03 1.35 19.39
C ASN A 204 1.13 0.40 18.85
N ASP A 205 0.77 -0.82 18.45
CA ASP A 205 1.68 -1.81 17.86
C ASP A 205 1.65 -1.82 16.33
N TYR A 206 0.95 -0.87 15.71
CA TYR A 206 0.78 -0.80 14.26
C TYR A 206 1.62 0.32 13.65
N TRP A 207 2.23 0.02 12.50
CA TRP A 207 2.95 0.99 11.70
C TRP A 207 2.16 1.37 10.46
N PHE A 208 2.13 2.65 10.14
CA PHE A 208 1.41 3.23 9.01
C PHE A 208 2.37 3.97 8.09
N VAL A 209 2.08 3.94 6.81
CA VAL A 209 2.65 4.92 5.89
C VAL A 209 1.97 6.26 6.13
N SER A 210 2.66 7.19 6.76
CA SER A 210 2.13 8.53 7.06
C SER A 210 2.34 9.53 5.94
N LYS A 211 3.21 9.20 4.96
CA LYS A 211 3.45 10.03 3.79
C LYS A 211 3.73 9.16 2.57
N LEU A 212 2.92 9.36 1.52
CA LEU A 212 3.15 8.84 0.18
C LEU A 212 3.52 9.97 -0.77
N ILE A 213 4.39 9.68 -1.73
CA ILE A 213 4.73 10.58 -2.83
C ILE A 213 4.46 9.84 -4.12
N LEU A 214 3.56 10.38 -4.94
CA LEU A 214 3.36 9.93 -6.32
C LEU A 214 3.94 11.00 -7.24
N SER A 215 4.58 10.57 -8.32
CA SER A 215 5.15 11.50 -9.29
C SER A 215 5.12 10.92 -10.69
N GLY A 216 5.02 11.80 -11.68
CA GLY A 216 5.19 11.53 -13.10
C GLY A 216 6.07 12.61 -13.73
N LYS A 217 6.09 12.67 -15.05
CA LYS A 217 7.02 13.53 -15.80
C LYS A 217 7.01 15.00 -15.35
N ASN A 218 5.83 15.60 -15.16
CA ASN A 218 5.70 17.04 -14.86
C ASN A 218 4.77 17.29 -13.67
N TRP A 219 4.62 16.32 -12.77
CA TRP A 219 3.75 16.47 -11.61
C TRP A 219 4.26 15.67 -10.42
N ILE A 220 3.84 16.13 -9.24
CA ILE A 220 4.07 15.44 -7.97
C ILE A 220 2.84 15.60 -7.09
N THR A 221 2.44 14.51 -6.45
CA THR A 221 1.40 14.47 -5.42
C THR A 221 1.99 13.96 -4.13
N THR A 222 1.79 14.72 -3.07
CA THR A 222 2.16 14.31 -1.72
C THR A 222 0.89 14.06 -0.91
N ILE A 223 0.73 12.84 -0.43
CA ILE A 223 -0.33 12.45 0.49
C ILE A 223 0.26 12.39 1.89
N ARG A 224 -0.42 12.98 2.87
CA ARG A 224 -0.03 12.91 4.29
C ARG A 224 -1.22 12.48 5.12
N PHE A 225 -0.99 11.55 6.04
CA PHE A 225 -1.94 11.07 7.02
C PHE A 225 -1.44 11.42 8.44
N PRO A 226 -1.72 12.64 8.93
CA PRO A 226 -1.36 13.04 10.30
C PRO A 226 -2.16 12.26 11.35
N GLU A 227 -3.39 11.87 11.02
CA GLU A 227 -4.27 11.12 11.90
C GLU A 227 -4.34 9.66 11.41
N VAL A 228 -3.90 8.74 12.28
CA VAL A 228 -3.96 7.30 12.03
C VAL A 228 -4.42 6.60 13.30
N SER A 229 -5.21 5.56 13.16
CA SER A 229 -5.60 4.68 14.25
C SER A 229 -5.81 3.26 13.73
N ALA A 230 -5.54 2.27 14.57
CA ALA A 230 -5.76 0.87 14.26
C ALA A 230 -6.15 0.07 15.48
N GLY A 231 -6.70 -1.10 15.23
CA GLY A 231 -7.04 -2.04 16.29
C GLY A 231 -7.46 -3.40 15.76
N GLN A 232 -7.60 -4.34 16.69
CA GLN A 232 -8.17 -5.64 16.41
C GLN A 232 -9.70 -5.51 16.28
N PHE A 233 -10.26 -6.24 15.33
CA PHE A 233 -11.69 -6.44 15.26
C PHE A 233 -12.09 -7.40 16.39
N LYS A 234 -13.02 -6.98 17.23
CA LYS A 234 -13.56 -7.81 18.31
C LYS A 234 -14.99 -8.25 17.99
N GLU A 235 -15.91 -7.29 17.97
CA GLU A 235 -17.35 -7.55 17.70
C GLU A 235 -17.90 -6.67 16.61
N LYS A 236 -17.42 -5.42 16.49
CA LYS A 236 -17.82 -4.45 15.47
C LYS A 236 -16.69 -3.54 15.07
N LEU A 237 -16.74 -3.06 13.84
CA LEU A 237 -15.84 -2.04 13.35
C LEU A 237 -16.14 -0.69 14.01
N PRO A 238 -15.13 0.20 14.14
CA PRO A 238 -15.35 1.56 14.61
C PRO A 238 -16.39 2.29 13.77
N ALA A 239 -17.24 3.08 14.42
CA ALA A 239 -18.19 3.93 13.73
C ALA A 239 -17.47 4.87 12.77
N GLY A 240 -17.99 4.95 11.53
CA GLY A 240 -17.42 5.81 10.47
C GLY A 240 -16.13 5.28 9.82
N LEU A 241 -15.70 4.05 10.12
CA LEU A 241 -14.61 3.42 9.38
C LEU A 241 -14.94 3.28 7.89
N PHE A 242 -16.17 2.83 7.61
CA PHE A 242 -16.78 2.83 6.29
C PHE A 242 -18.05 3.68 6.32
N VAL A 243 -18.35 4.36 5.23
CA VAL A 243 -19.61 5.09 5.02
C VAL A 243 -20.43 4.36 3.96
N GLU A 244 -21.75 4.36 4.14
CA GLU A 244 -22.71 3.76 3.23
C GLU A 244 -22.97 4.62 1.97
#